data_3d6a94136e87c44c330e33535d70aa9b
#
_entry.id   3d6a94136e87c44c330e33535d70aa9b
#
_cell.length_a   1.000
_cell.length_b   1.000
_cell.length_c   1.000
_cell.angle_alpha   90.00
_cell.angle_beta   90.00
_cell.angle_gamma   90.00
#
_symmetry.space_group_name_H-M   'P 1'
#
loop_
_entity.id
_entity.type
_entity.pdbx_description
1 polymer ?
#
loop_
_entity_poly.entity_id
_entity_poly.type
_entity_poly.pdbx_seq_one_letter_code
_entity_poly.pdbx_strand_id
1 'polypeptide(L)'
;MSIPFYSARTMIENKLAPYLAAKLTGVTVHKGVTPEVKVLPMITVYGESARPASALGSHPYGNYEVTISVRVISSADDETLDTHRERVQDVINVMSDIDAIKALWTYSTDGILYDLFITGGDQEGEHQRKYGNLIEFTAFVSAPPAP
;
A
#
# COMPACT_ATOMS: atom_id res chain seq x y z
N MET A 1 -8.13 -20.30 -14.23
CA MET A 1 -7.07 -19.46 -14.82
C MET A 1 -6.36 -18.69 -13.71
N SER A 2 -5.05 -18.73 -13.65
CA SER A 2 -4.31 -17.97 -12.66
C SER A 2 -4.24 -16.49 -13.05
N ILE A 3 -4.32 -15.60 -12.06
CA ILE A 3 -4.08 -14.20 -12.28
C ILE A 3 -2.56 -13.98 -12.38
N PRO A 4 -2.07 -13.23 -13.38
CA PRO A 4 -0.67 -12.87 -13.42
C PRO A 4 -0.23 -12.09 -12.17
N PHE A 5 1.01 -12.23 -11.76
CA PHE A 5 1.54 -11.55 -10.57
C PHE A 5 1.33 -10.03 -10.61
N TYR A 6 1.51 -9.42 -11.78
CA TYR A 6 1.32 -7.97 -11.89
C TYR A 6 -0.13 -7.55 -11.60
N SER A 7 -1.10 -8.42 -11.89
CA SER A 7 -2.51 -8.11 -11.61
C SER A 7 -2.78 -8.07 -10.11
N ALA A 8 -2.14 -8.95 -9.33
CA ALA A 8 -2.27 -8.91 -7.88
C ALA A 8 -1.70 -7.61 -7.31
N ARG A 9 -0.54 -7.17 -7.80
CA ARG A 9 0.07 -5.90 -7.38
C ARG A 9 -0.82 -4.71 -7.75
N THR A 10 -1.30 -4.69 -8.98
CA THR A 10 -2.14 -3.59 -9.48
C THR A 10 -3.46 -3.52 -8.71
N MET A 11 -4.05 -4.67 -8.40
CA MET A 11 -5.30 -4.71 -7.63
C MET A 11 -5.10 -4.07 -6.25
N ILE A 12 -4.02 -4.39 -5.56
CA ILE A 12 -3.74 -3.83 -4.26
C ILE A 12 -3.54 -2.31 -4.35
N GLU A 13 -2.78 -1.84 -5.33
CA GLU A 13 -2.62 -0.40 -5.54
C GLU A 13 -3.97 0.28 -5.79
N ASN A 14 -4.80 -0.32 -6.64
CA ASN A 14 -6.11 0.23 -6.97
C ASN A 14 -7.09 0.24 -5.79
N LYS A 15 -6.91 -0.65 -4.82
CA LYS A 15 -7.74 -0.68 -3.60
C LYS A 15 -7.22 0.28 -2.54
N LEU A 16 -5.92 0.29 -2.30
CA LEU A 16 -5.32 1.04 -1.19
C LEU A 16 -5.17 2.54 -1.48
N ALA A 17 -4.80 2.92 -2.71
CA ALA A 17 -4.60 4.33 -3.01
C ALA A 17 -5.88 5.17 -2.85
N PRO A 18 -7.04 4.78 -3.42
CA PRO A 18 -8.27 5.52 -3.17
C PRO A 18 -8.71 5.48 -1.69
N TYR A 19 -8.47 4.38 -1.00
CA TYR A 19 -8.81 4.25 0.40
C TYR A 19 -8.01 5.24 1.25
N LEU A 20 -6.71 5.32 1.04
CA LEU A 20 -5.86 6.28 1.73
C LEU A 20 -6.27 7.73 1.39
N ALA A 21 -6.56 8.01 0.13
CA ALA A 21 -7.00 9.33 -0.28
C ALA A 21 -8.30 9.75 0.40
N ALA A 22 -9.21 8.81 0.62
CA ALA A 22 -10.49 9.08 1.29
C ALA A 22 -10.32 9.27 2.81
N LYS A 23 -9.34 8.62 3.43
CA LYS A 23 -9.13 8.66 4.88
C LYS A 23 -8.19 9.76 5.33
N LEU A 24 -7.33 10.25 4.45
CA LEU A 24 -6.33 11.25 4.79
C LEU A 24 -6.63 12.56 4.05
N THR A 25 -6.64 13.66 4.78
CA THR A 25 -6.89 14.99 4.20
C THR A 25 -5.59 15.73 4.00
N GLY A 26 -5.56 16.61 2.99
CA GLY A 26 -4.42 17.49 2.75
C GLY A 26 -3.20 16.80 2.14
N VAL A 27 -3.35 15.60 1.61
CA VAL A 27 -2.26 14.88 0.93
C VAL A 27 -2.72 14.44 -0.44
N THR A 28 -1.76 14.32 -1.36
CA THR A 28 -1.97 13.74 -2.68
C THR A 28 -1.52 12.28 -2.65
N VAL A 29 -2.38 11.36 -3.06
CA VAL A 29 -2.08 9.93 -3.07
C VAL A 29 -1.91 9.44 -4.49
N HIS A 30 -0.78 8.80 -4.78
CA HIS A 30 -0.47 8.22 -6.08
C HIS A 30 -0.30 6.71 -5.94
N LYS A 31 -0.57 5.99 -7.01
CA LYS A 31 -0.27 4.56 -7.10
C LYS A 31 0.91 4.34 -8.04
N GLY A 32 1.67 3.28 -7.78
CA GLY A 32 2.85 2.96 -8.57
C GLY A 32 4.08 3.72 -8.14
N VAL A 33 4.95 4.02 -9.09
CA VAL A 33 6.20 4.72 -8.81
C VAL A 33 5.96 6.21 -8.55
N THR A 34 6.89 6.82 -7.80
CA THR A 34 6.82 8.24 -7.48
C THR A 34 6.85 9.07 -8.76
N PRO A 35 5.90 10.02 -8.96
CA PRO A 35 5.89 10.87 -10.15
C PRO A 35 7.06 11.85 -10.18
N GLU A 36 7.44 12.30 -11.38
CA GLU A 36 8.50 13.29 -11.53
C GLU A 36 8.10 14.65 -10.93
N VAL A 37 6.87 15.08 -11.21
CA VAL A 37 6.33 16.32 -10.63
C VAL A 37 5.61 15.95 -9.34
N LYS A 38 6.06 16.56 -8.23
CA LYS A 38 5.57 16.24 -6.90
C LYS A 38 4.79 17.40 -6.32
N VAL A 39 3.56 17.13 -5.92
CA VAL A 39 2.77 18.01 -5.08
C VAL A 39 2.86 17.47 -3.66
N LEU A 40 3.52 18.21 -2.79
CA LEU A 40 3.77 17.79 -1.41
C LEU A 40 2.76 18.40 -0.43
N PRO A 41 2.37 17.69 0.61
CA PRO A 41 2.77 16.33 0.96
C PRO A 41 2.10 15.30 0.06
N MET A 42 2.80 14.19 -0.16
CA MET A 42 2.25 13.12 -0.98
C MET A 42 2.53 11.75 -0.40
N ILE A 43 1.72 10.79 -0.81
CA ILE A 43 1.87 9.39 -0.46
C ILE A 43 1.85 8.59 -1.76
N THR A 44 2.76 7.63 -1.90
CA THR A 44 2.73 6.69 -3.01
C THR A 44 2.51 5.28 -2.47
N VAL A 45 1.65 4.52 -3.16
CA VAL A 45 1.38 3.13 -2.86
C VAL A 45 1.88 2.30 -4.04
N TYR A 46 2.85 1.46 -3.79
CA TYR A 46 3.50 0.67 -4.84
C TYR A 46 3.48 -0.80 -4.49
N GLY A 47 2.85 -1.60 -5.35
CA GLY A 47 2.91 -3.06 -5.29
C GLY A 47 4.25 -3.52 -5.83
N GLU A 48 5.23 -3.66 -4.94
CA GLU A 48 6.62 -3.84 -5.28
C GLU A 48 6.90 -5.21 -5.90
N SER A 49 6.33 -6.26 -5.31
CA SER A 49 6.52 -7.63 -5.79
C SER A 49 5.35 -8.51 -5.39
N ALA A 50 5.20 -9.61 -6.09
CA ALA A 50 4.22 -10.64 -5.77
C ALA A 50 4.84 -12.01 -6.03
N ARG A 51 4.52 -12.96 -5.16
CA ARG A 51 4.98 -14.34 -5.29
C ARG A 51 3.87 -15.30 -4.85
N PRO A 52 3.92 -16.58 -5.26
CA PRO A 52 2.97 -17.56 -4.77
C PRO A 52 3.01 -17.67 -3.25
N ALA A 53 1.84 -17.72 -2.60
CA ALA A 53 1.71 -17.83 -1.15
C ALA A 53 1.31 -19.25 -0.79
N SER A 54 2.29 -20.12 -0.62
CA SER A 54 2.05 -21.51 -0.25
C SER A 54 1.38 -21.67 1.13
N ALA A 55 1.52 -20.67 1.99
CA ALA A 55 0.92 -20.67 3.31
C ALA A 55 -0.60 -20.54 3.30
N LEU A 56 -1.21 -20.12 2.16
CA LEU A 56 -2.65 -19.91 2.04
C LEU A 56 -3.41 -21.10 1.48
N GLY A 57 -2.76 -22.23 1.25
CA GLY A 57 -3.44 -23.43 0.79
C GLY A 57 -2.59 -24.29 -0.12
N SER A 58 -3.20 -25.37 -0.63
CA SER A 58 -2.54 -26.37 -1.44
C SER A 58 -2.37 -25.95 -2.90
N HIS A 59 -3.04 -24.87 -3.34
CA HIS A 59 -2.91 -24.36 -4.69
C HIS A 59 -2.06 -23.10 -4.70
N PRO A 60 -0.80 -23.14 -5.17
CA PRO A 60 0.01 -21.94 -5.28
C PRO A 60 -0.51 -20.95 -6.31
N TYR A 61 -1.28 -21.42 -7.30
CA TYR A 61 -1.85 -20.56 -8.33
C TYR A 61 -3.10 -19.86 -7.80
N GLY A 62 -3.09 -18.55 -7.82
CA GLY A 62 -4.22 -17.76 -7.39
C GLY A 62 -4.13 -17.27 -5.94
N ASN A 63 -3.14 -17.71 -5.20
CA ASN A 63 -2.83 -17.18 -3.86
C ASN A 63 -1.46 -16.51 -3.90
N TYR A 64 -1.40 -15.26 -3.46
CA TYR A 64 -0.19 -14.45 -3.59
C TYR A 64 0.17 -13.77 -2.28
N GLU A 65 1.47 -13.66 -2.06
CA GLU A 65 2.06 -12.78 -1.06
C GLU A 65 2.56 -11.56 -1.81
N VAL A 66 2.05 -10.39 -1.48
CA VAL A 66 2.40 -9.13 -2.16
C VAL A 66 3.14 -8.23 -1.19
N THR A 67 4.29 -7.74 -1.60
CA THR A 67 5.03 -6.71 -0.85
C THR A 67 4.60 -5.35 -1.37
N ILE A 68 4.21 -4.48 -0.43
CA ILE A 68 3.71 -3.15 -0.74
C ILE A 68 4.60 -2.13 -0.06
N SER A 69 5.08 -1.16 -0.82
CA SER A 69 5.82 -0.03 -0.29
C SER A 69 4.90 1.19 -0.24
N VAL A 70 4.78 1.80 0.92
CA VAL A 70 4.06 3.06 1.10
C VAL A 70 5.09 4.11 1.45
N ARG A 71 5.20 5.12 0.60
CA ARG A 71 6.15 6.21 0.80
C ARG A 71 5.40 7.49 1.14
N VAL A 72 5.84 8.17 2.19
CA VAL A 72 5.28 9.44 2.63
C VAL A 72 6.35 10.51 2.45
N ILE A 73 6.06 11.55 1.68
CA ILE A 73 7.02 12.62 1.39
C ILE A 73 6.39 13.97 1.75
N SER A 74 7.14 14.76 2.52
CA SER A 74 6.73 16.10 2.95
C SER A 74 7.83 17.11 2.65
N SER A 75 7.45 18.38 2.50
CA SER A 75 8.42 19.49 2.32
C SER A 75 9.00 19.92 3.65
N ALA A 76 10.32 19.85 3.79
CA ALA A 76 11.00 20.33 4.99
C ALA A 76 11.01 21.87 5.07
N ASP A 77 10.74 22.56 3.98
CA ASP A 77 10.63 24.02 3.96
C ASP A 77 9.27 24.50 4.49
N ASP A 78 8.20 23.71 4.27
CA ASP A 78 6.83 24.09 4.62
C ASP A 78 6.34 23.49 5.92
N GLU A 79 6.95 22.40 6.38
CA GLU A 79 6.48 21.63 7.53
C GLU A 79 7.63 21.26 8.46
N THR A 80 7.29 21.00 9.71
CA THR A 80 8.26 20.49 10.68
C THR A 80 8.38 18.97 10.58
N LEU A 81 9.47 18.43 11.11
CA LEU A 81 9.65 16.97 11.17
C LEU A 81 8.53 16.31 12.00
N ASP A 82 8.10 16.96 13.09
CA ASP A 82 7.04 16.44 13.93
C ASP A 82 5.71 16.33 13.15
N THR A 83 5.38 17.33 12.34
CA THR A 83 4.20 17.28 11.48
C THR A 83 4.30 16.14 10.46
N HIS A 84 5.48 15.95 9.87
CA HIS A 84 5.71 14.84 8.95
C HIS A 84 5.52 13.49 9.67
N ARG A 85 6.06 13.33 10.86
CA ARG A 85 5.93 12.09 11.65
C ARG A 85 4.49 11.80 12.04
N GLU A 86 3.71 12.84 12.37
CA GLU A 86 2.28 12.69 12.63
C GLU A 86 1.56 12.15 11.39
N ARG A 87 1.91 12.64 10.21
CA ARG A 87 1.34 12.15 8.95
C ARG A 87 1.70 10.68 8.72
N VAL A 88 2.95 10.30 8.97
CA VAL A 88 3.38 8.90 8.88
C VAL A 88 2.56 8.03 9.84
N GLN A 89 2.36 8.49 11.07
CA GLN A 89 1.55 7.74 12.04
C GLN A 89 0.10 7.61 11.58
N ASP A 90 -0.47 8.65 10.97
CA ASP A 90 -1.82 8.60 10.42
C ASP A 90 -1.93 7.54 9.31
N VAL A 91 -0.91 7.44 8.44
CA VAL A 91 -0.86 6.40 7.41
C VAL A 91 -0.84 5.01 8.05
N ILE A 92 0.00 4.82 9.06
CA ILE A 92 0.10 3.54 9.77
C ILE A 92 -1.23 3.19 10.42
N ASN A 93 -1.89 4.16 11.05
CA ASN A 93 -3.18 3.93 11.71
C ASN A 93 -4.26 3.53 10.69
N VAL A 94 -4.31 4.21 9.55
CA VAL A 94 -5.28 3.90 8.49
C VAL A 94 -5.00 2.51 7.90
N MET A 95 -3.74 2.17 7.67
CA MET A 95 -3.35 0.86 7.14
C MET A 95 -3.51 -0.28 8.15
N SER A 96 -3.68 0.04 9.43
CA SER A 96 -3.86 -0.96 10.49
C SER A 96 -5.32 -1.36 10.70
N ASP A 97 -6.25 -0.65 10.10
CA ASP A 97 -7.69 -1.00 10.17
C ASP A 97 -7.99 -2.13 9.17
N ILE A 98 -7.60 -3.34 9.55
CA ILE A 98 -7.66 -4.50 8.64
C ILE A 98 -9.09 -4.83 8.22
N ASP A 99 -10.07 -4.67 9.09
CA ASP A 99 -11.45 -5.00 8.76
C ASP A 99 -12.00 -4.05 7.69
N ALA A 100 -11.72 -2.76 7.81
CA ALA A 100 -12.13 -1.76 6.82
C ALA A 100 -11.44 -2.02 5.47
N ILE A 101 -10.16 -2.41 5.49
CA ILE A 101 -9.40 -2.69 4.27
C ILE A 101 -9.93 -3.97 3.61
N LYS A 102 -10.17 -5.04 4.37
CA LYS A 102 -10.75 -6.28 3.83
C LYS A 102 -12.10 -6.03 3.16
N ALA A 103 -12.88 -5.10 3.67
CA ALA A 103 -14.19 -4.76 3.12
C ALA A 103 -14.10 -4.10 1.74
N LEU A 104 -12.93 -3.67 1.30
CA LEU A 104 -12.73 -3.13 -0.05
C LEU A 104 -12.74 -4.22 -1.14
N TRP A 105 -12.53 -5.47 -0.75
CA TRP A 105 -12.53 -6.60 -1.69
C TRP A 105 -13.91 -7.18 -1.84
N THR A 106 -14.36 -7.32 -3.10
CA THR A 106 -15.58 -8.05 -3.45
C THR A 106 -15.16 -9.42 -3.99
N TYR A 107 -15.53 -10.48 -3.29
CA TYR A 107 -15.06 -11.83 -3.58
C TYR A 107 -15.22 -12.23 -5.06
N SER A 108 -16.38 -11.95 -5.64
CA SER A 108 -16.70 -12.38 -7.00
C SER A 108 -15.82 -11.71 -8.07
N THR A 109 -15.29 -10.52 -7.81
CA THR A 109 -14.50 -9.76 -8.76
C THR A 109 -13.04 -9.59 -8.35
N ASP A 110 -12.77 -9.58 -7.06
CA ASP A 110 -11.46 -9.21 -6.53
C ASP A 110 -10.75 -10.35 -5.81
N GLY A 111 -11.47 -11.41 -5.43
CA GLY A 111 -10.94 -12.44 -4.56
C GLY A 111 -11.02 -12.03 -3.09
N ILE A 112 -10.04 -12.43 -2.30
CA ILE A 112 -10.04 -12.20 -0.86
C ILE A 112 -8.70 -11.59 -0.43
N LEU A 113 -8.77 -10.56 0.39
CA LEU A 113 -7.61 -10.13 1.17
C LEU A 113 -7.66 -10.87 2.51
N TYR A 114 -6.71 -11.76 2.74
CA TYR A 114 -6.64 -12.55 3.99
C TYR A 114 -5.98 -11.79 5.11
N ASP A 115 -4.90 -11.06 4.82
CA ASP A 115 -4.15 -10.33 5.83
C ASP A 115 -3.33 -9.22 5.19
N LEU A 116 -3.00 -8.22 6.02
CA LEU A 116 -2.13 -7.11 5.64
C LEU A 116 -1.44 -6.62 6.91
N PHE A 117 -0.11 -6.56 6.91
CA PHE A 117 0.65 -6.17 8.09
C PHE A 117 1.98 -5.54 7.72
N ILE A 118 2.53 -4.76 8.66
CA ILE A 118 3.84 -4.13 8.48
C ILE A 118 4.93 -5.18 8.59
N THR A 119 5.86 -5.19 7.64
CA THR A 119 6.98 -6.14 7.63
C THR A 119 8.34 -5.45 7.66
N GLY A 120 8.48 -4.28 7.04
CA GLY A 120 9.77 -3.60 6.91
C GLY A 120 10.01 -2.48 7.91
N GLY A 121 8.99 -2.14 8.70
CA GLY A 121 9.08 -1.03 9.63
C GLY A 121 9.09 0.32 8.93
N ASP A 122 9.40 1.35 9.69
CA ASP A 122 9.40 2.72 9.25
C ASP A 122 10.85 3.20 9.08
N GLN A 123 11.23 3.55 7.86
CA GLN A 123 12.55 4.08 7.54
C GLN A 123 12.42 5.54 7.14
N GLU A 124 13.01 6.42 7.95
CA GLU A 124 12.94 7.86 7.75
C GLU A 124 14.23 8.39 7.15
N GLY A 125 14.13 9.40 6.28
CA GLY A 125 15.27 10.08 5.73
C GLY A 125 14.92 11.50 5.29
N GLU A 126 15.94 12.32 5.08
CA GLU A 126 15.80 13.65 4.51
C GLU A 126 16.69 13.75 3.27
N HIS A 127 16.13 14.27 2.18
CA HIS A 127 16.85 14.45 0.92
C HIS A 127 16.28 15.64 0.17
N GLN A 128 17.16 16.56 -0.26
CA GLN A 128 16.76 17.75 -1.03
C GLN A 128 15.62 18.53 -0.36
N ARG A 129 15.73 18.77 0.95
CA ARG A 129 14.74 19.49 1.77
C ARG A 129 13.35 18.82 1.80
N LYS A 130 13.34 17.51 1.72
CA LYS A 130 12.12 16.70 1.85
C LYS A 130 12.33 15.67 2.92
N TYR A 131 11.32 15.50 3.76
CA TYR A 131 11.26 14.36 4.66
C TYR A 131 10.62 13.21 3.92
N GLY A 132 11.17 12.03 4.05
CA GLY A 132 10.63 10.84 3.42
C GLY A 132 10.62 9.66 4.38
N ASN A 133 9.52 8.91 4.41
CA ASN A 133 9.44 7.64 5.11
C ASN A 133 9.03 6.56 4.13
N LEU A 134 9.65 5.40 4.27
CA LEU A 134 9.28 4.20 3.55
C LEU A 134 8.76 3.18 4.56
N ILE A 135 7.54 2.72 4.34
CA ILE A 135 6.90 1.71 5.18
C ILE A 135 6.58 0.52 4.28
N GLU A 136 7.04 -0.66 4.66
CA GLU A 136 6.75 -1.87 3.91
C GLU A 136 5.67 -2.70 4.60
N PHE A 137 4.76 -3.21 3.78
CA PHE A 137 3.67 -4.08 4.21
C PHE A 137 3.71 -5.36 3.40
N THR A 138 3.18 -6.41 3.98
CA THR A 138 2.92 -7.66 3.27
C THR A 138 1.43 -7.95 3.30
N ALA A 139 0.88 -8.30 2.14
CA ALA A 139 -0.51 -8.69 2.00
C ALA A 139 -0.59 -10.12 1.49
N PHE A 140 -1.55 -10.88 2.01
CA PHE A 140 -1.90 -12.20 1.48
C PHE A 140 -3.26 -12.08 0.80
N VAL A 141 -3.28 -12.37 -0.49
CA VAL A 141 -4.49 -12.24 -1.31
C VAL A 141 -4.73 -13.51 -2.13
N SER A 142 -5.99 -13.80 -2.39
CA SER A 142 -6.35 -14.81 -3.39
C SER A 142 -6.82 -14.13 -4.66
N ALA A 143 -6.67 -14.85 -5.77
CA ALA A 143 -7.26 -14.47 -7.04
C ALA A 143 -8.79 -14.49 -6.95
N PRO A 144 -9.51 -13.71 -7.78
CA PRO A 144 -10.93 -13.87 -7.90
C PRO A 144 -11.28 -15.27 -8.46
N PRO A 145 -12.49 -15.76 -8.17
CA PRO A 145 -12.90 -17.06 -8.70
C PRO A 145 -12.90 -17.04 -10.23
N ALA A 146 -12.70 -18.21 -10.84
CA ALA A 146 -12.77 -18.34 -12.29
C ALA A 146 -14.17 -17.95 -12.78
N PRO A 147 -14.26 -17.25 -13.93
CA PRO A 147 -15.55 -16.88 -14.49
C PRO A 147 -16.38 -18.08 -14.93
#